data_19424433cb2bbb6c8412ff100efaf158
#
_entry.id   19424433cb2bbb6c8412ff100efaf158
#
_cell.length_a   1.000
_cell.length_b   1.000
_cell.length_c   1.000
_cell.angle_alpha   90.00
_cell.angle_beta   90.00
_cell.angle_gamma   90.00
#
_symmetry.space_group_name_H-M   'P 1'
#
loop_
_entity.id
_entity.type
_entity.pdbx_description
1 polymer ?
#
loop_
_entity_poly.entity_id
_entity_poly.type
_entity_poly.pdbx_seq_one_letter_code
_entity_poly.pdbx_strand_id
1 'polypeptide(L)'
;MRWPADLTPHALKQPDQVSCGAASVVAARVLLTPWRPGDAEADIREEHRLLTSSRSPRDRFQLPWPRRFGTPPWAVANALRALTGQRIATVNARPRPVIGYEVLRESLATRPVAVFVGSRWLPRHVALAVRAVDDAVEVFDPAAGAVVTIGKARWTGHQVGIGGWSHFWFVV
;
A
#
# COMPACT_ATOMS: atom_id res chain seq x y z
N MET A 1 5.15 13.31 -4.36
CA MET A 1 3.86 13.64 -3.70
C MET A 1 4.13 13.94 -2.23
N ARG A 2 3.34 14.79 -1.57
CA ARG A 2 3.52 15.09 -0.13
C ARG A 2 2.26 14.72 0.63
N TRP A 3 2.41 14.32 1.89
CA TRP A 3 1.28 14.10 2.79
C TRP A 3 0.52 15.42 3.01
N PRO A 4 -0.83 15.42 2.99
CA PRO A 4 -1.61 16.63 3.21
C PRO A 4 -1.39 17.21 4.61
N ALA A 5 -1.26 18.53 4.71
CA ALA A 5 -1.01 19.19 5.99
C ALA A 5 -2.24 19.18 6.93
N ASP A 6 -3.43 19.02 6.35
CA ASP A 6 -4.73 18.98 7.04
C ASP A 6 -5.10 17.61 7.63
N LEU A 7 -4.27 16.58 7.40
CA LEU A 7 -4.53 15.22 7.90
C LEU A 7 -3.26 14.57 8.46
N THR A 8 -3.29 14.17 9.71
CA THR A 8 -2.17 13.43 10.29
C THR A 8 -2.15 11.98 9.78
N PRO A 9 -0.98 11.38 9.50
CA PRO A 9 -0.91 9.96 9.12
C PRO A 9 -1.58 9.03 10.15
N HIS A 10 -1.53 9.41 11.43
CA HIS A 10 -2.13 8.64 12.52
C HIS A 10 -3.65 8.49 12.40
N ALA A 11 -4.33 9.45 11.81
CA ALA A 11 -5.77 9.37 11.55
C ALA A 11 -6.15 8.22 10.62
N LEU A 12 -5.22 7.74 9.79
CA LEU A 12 -5.42 6.60 8.89
C LEU A 12 -4.78 5.30 9.38
N LYS A 13 -4.47 5.22 10.69
CA LYS A 13 -3.98 3.97 11.27
C LYS A 13 -5.00 2.85 11.07
N GLN A 14 -4.53 1.65 10.69
CA GLN A 14 -5.40 0.49 10.52
C GLN A 14 -6.13 0.15 11.84
N PRO A 15 -7.44 -0.09 11.80
CA PRO A 15 -8.23 -0.39 13.01
C PRO A 15 -8.03 -1.83 13.52
N ASP A 16 -7.51 -2.73 12.70
CA ASP A 16 -7.29 -4.14 13.03
C ASP A 16 -6.08 -4.71 12.28
N GLN A 17 -5.77 -6.01 12.52
CA GLN A 17 -4.57 -6.65 11.97
C GLN A 17 -4.66 -7.03 10.49
N VAL A 18 -5.81 -6.88 9.84
CA VAL A 18 -6.04 -7.35 8.46
C VAL A 18 -6.38 -6.23 7.48
N SER A 19 -6.59 -5.01 7.96
CA SER A 19 -7.03 -3.86 7.15
C SER A 19 -5.89 -2.97 6.62
N CYS A 20 -4.62 -3.39 6.74
CA CYS A 20 -3.47 -2.62 6.25
C CYS A 20 -3.58 -2.22 4.77
N GLY A 21 -4.02 -3.13 3.89
CA GLY A 21 -4.20 -2.83 2.48
C GLY A 21 -5.32 -1.81 2.23
N ALA A 22 -6.41 -1.90 2.99
CA ALA A 22 -7.49 -0.93 2.92
C ALA A 22 -7.05 0.46 3.39
N ALA A 23 -6.36 0.54 4.54
CA ALA A 23 -5.81 1.81 5.03
C ALA A 23 -4.82 2.43 4.04
N SER A 24 -4.01 1.60 3.35
CA SER A 24 -3.11 2.05 2.27
C SER A 24 -3.88 2.60 1.07
N VAL A 25 -5.01 1.99 0.67
CA VAL A 25 -5.85 2.50 -0.43
C VAL A 25 -6.57 3.78 -0.03
N VAL A 26 -7.10 3.88 1.20
CA VAL A 26 -7.68 5.11 1.74
C VAL A 26 -6.65 6.24 1.77
N ALA A 27 -5.42 5.95 2.21
CA ALA A 27 -4.31 6.91 2.17
C ALA A 27 -3.97 7.35 0.73
N ALA A 28 -3.95 6.41 -0.23
CA ALA A 28 -3.75 6.75 -1.64
C ALA A 28 -4.86 7.67 -2.16
N ARG A 29 -6.12 7.45 -1.80
CA ARG A 29 -7.26 8.31 -2.16
C ARG A 29 -7.09 9.72 -1.60
N VAL A 30 -6.69 9.85 -0.34
CA VAL A 30 -6.39 11.15 0.30
C VAL A 30 -5.26 11.89 -0.42
N LEU A 31 -4.23 11.18 -0.87
CA LEU A 31 -3.09 11.77 -1.57
C LEU A 31 -3.41 12.20 -3.01
N LEU A 32 -4.33 11.49 -3.67
CA LEU A 32 -4.63 11.65 -5.09
C LEU A 32 -5.84 12.56 -5.35
N THR A 33 -6.68 12.79 -4.34
CA THR A 33 -7.94 13.54 -4.50
C THR A 33 -8.14 14.51 -3.35
N PRO A 34 -9.03 15.52 -3.49
CA PRO A 34 -9.40 16.39 -2.37
C PRO A 34 -10.29 15.71 -1.32
N TRP A 35 -10.66 14.44 -1.53
CA TRP A 35 -11.49 13.70 -0.57
C TRP A 35 -10.79 13.53 0.78
N ARG A 36 -11.56 13.62 1.84
CA ARG A 36 -11.13 13.38 3.22
C ARG A 36 -12.10 12.43 3.91
N PRO A 37 -11.62 11.52 4.77
CA PRO A 37 -12.49 10.63 5.54
C PRO A 37 -13.33 11.45 6.55
N GLY A 38 -14.60 11.13 6.64
CA GLY A 38 -15.46 11.65 7.71
C GLY A 38 -15.26 10.85 9.00
N ASP A 39 -15.19 9.53 8.86
CA ASP A 39 -14.79 8.56 9.89
C ASP A 39 -13.78 7.61 9.26
N ALA A 40 -12.51 7.81 9.57
CA ALA A 40 -11.43 7.07 8.95
C ALA A 40 -11.49 5.56 9.25
N GLU A 41 -11.92 5.16 10.43
CA GLU A 41 -12.07 3.75 10.79
C GLU A 41 -13.18 3.08 9.99
N ALA A 42 -14.35 3.71 9.90
CA ALA A 42 -15.48 3.23 9.10
C ALA A 42 -15.12 3.15 7.62
N ASP A 43 -14.46 4.17 7.08
CA ASP A 43 -14.01 4.22 5.68
C ASP A 43 -13.00 3.11 5.37
N ILE A 44 -12.03 2.84 6.27
CA ILE A 44 -11.06 1.74 6.11
C ILE A 44 -11.75 0.37 6.17
N ARG A 45 -12.70 0.17 7.07
CA ARG A 45 -13.46 -1.09 7.16
C ARG A 45 -14.30 -1.35 5.92
N GLU A 46 -14.96 -0.32 5.40
CA GLU A 46 -15.73 -0.41 4.16
C GLU A 46 -14.82 -0.68 2.95
N GLU A 47 -13.69 0.02 2.85
CA GLU A 47 -12.71 -0.25 1.79
C GLU A 47 -12.20 -1.71 1.87
N HIS A 48 -11.95 -2.25 3.08
CA HIS A 48 -11.54 -3.65 3.24
C HIS A 48 -12.63 -4.62 2.76
N ARG A 49 -13.91 -4.30 3.03
CA ARG A 49 -15.03 -5.08 2.52
C ARG A 49 -15.07 -5.09 0.99
N LEU A 50 -14.86 -3.95 0.35
CA LEU A 50 -14.85 -3.81 -1.11
C LEU A 50 -13.66 -4.55 -1.74
N LEU A 51 -12.46 -4.37 -1.20
CA LEU A 51 -11.23 -5.01 -1.71
C LEU A 51 -11.26 -6.54 -1.61
N THR A 52 -12.05 -7.10 -0.71
CA THR A 52 -12.19 -8.56 -0.54
C THR A 52 -13.44 -9.14 -1.22
N SER A 53 -14.28 -8.30 -1.81
CA SER A 53 -15.50 -8.68 -2.53
C SER A 53 -15.20 -9.22 -3.94
N SER A 54 -16.25 -9.70 -4.61
CA SER A 54 -16.17 -10.14 -6.01
C SER A 54 -16.24 -9.01 -7.04
N ARG A 55 -16.44 -7.77 -6.61
CA ARG A 55 -16.54 -6.59 -7.48
C ARG A 55 -15.44 -5.59 -7.18
N SER A 56 -14.74 -5.18 -8.23
CA SER A 56 -13.74 -4.10 -8.17
C SER A 56 -14.42 -2.72 -8.14
N PRO A 57 -13.71 -1.64 -7.79
CA PRO A 57 -14.25 -0.27 -7.79
C PRO A 57 -14.78 0.19 -9.18
N ARG A 58 -14.39 -0.48 -10.26
CA ARG A 58 -14.91 -0.23 -11.63
C ARG A 58 -16.02 -1.20 -12.03
N ASP A 59 -16.69 -1.79 -11.07
CA ASP A 59 -17.78 -2.78 -11.25
C ASP A 59 -17.42 -3.99 -12.14
N ARG A 60 -16.15 -4.36 -12.17
CA ARG A 60 -15.66 -5.55 -12.87
C ARG A 60 -15.47 -6.70 -11.87
N PHE A 61 -15.63 -7.92 -12.34
CA PHE A 61 -15.30 -9.09 -11.53
C PHE A 61 -13.85 -9.06 -11.08
N GLN A 62 -13.64 -9.33 -9.80
CA GLN A 62 -12.35 -9.66 -9.22
C GLN A 62 -12.48 -10.92 -8.37
N LEU A 63 -11.40 -11.68 -8.27
CA LEU A 63 -11.39 -12.87 -7.43
C LEU A 63 -11.61 -12.48 -5.96
N PRO A 64 -12.70 -12.96 -5.31
CA PRO A 64 -12.95 -12.66 -3.91
C PRO A 64 -11.89 -13.29 -3.02
N TRP A 65 -11.66 -12.68 -1.85
CA TRP A 65 -10.62 -13.11 -0.93
C TRP A 65 -11.14 -13.17 0.50
N PRO A 66 -10.80 -14.20 1.30
CA PRO A 66 -11.22 -14.27 2.69
C PRO A 66 -10.61 -13.13 3.52
N ARG A 67 -11.44 -12.27 4.10
CA ARG A 67 -11.05 -11.05 4.84
C ARG A 67 -10.00 -11.29 5.92
N ARG A 68 -10.05 -12.44 6.59
CA ARG A 68 -9.09 -12.83 7.64
C ARG A 68 -7.63 -12.93 7.17
N PHE A 69 -7.39 -12.98 5.87
CA PHE A 69 -6.05 -13.02 5.28
C PHE A 69 -5.59 -11.65 4.74
N GLY A 70 -6.28 -10.57 5.11
CA GLY A 70 -5.98 -9.23 4.64
C GLY A 70 -6.46 -8.95 3.23
N THR A 71 -5.71 -8.17 2.48
CA THR A 71 -6.08 -7.69 1.14
C THR A 71 -5.12 -8.25 0.09
N PRO A 72 -5.62 -8.89 -0.97
CA PRO A 72 -4.75 -9.47 -1.99
C PRO A 72 -4.19 -8.40 -2.95
N PRO A 73 -3.01 -8.62 -3.56
CA PRO A 73 -2.35 -7.65 -4.45
C PRO A 73 -3.21 -7.20 -5.63
N TRP A 74 -3.98 -8.10 -6.23
CA TRP A 74 -4.84 -7.75 -7.38
C TRP A 74 -5.96 -6.78 -7.00
N ALA A 75 -6.53 -6.89 -5.79
CA ALA A 75 -7.58 -5.98 -5.35
C ALA A 75 -7.02 -4.58 -5.09
N VAL A 76 -5.84 -4.48 -4.45
CA VAL A 76 -5.13 -3.22 -4.28
C VAL A 76 -4.78 -2.61 -5.64
N ALA A 77 -4.30 -3.41 -6.60
CA ALA A 77 -4.03 -2.95 -7.97
C ALA A 77 -5.30 -2.40 -8.63
N ASN A 78 -6.45 -3.08 -8.49
CA ASN A 78 -7.72 -2.63 -9.05
C ASN A 78 -8.18 -1.30 -8.44
N ALA A 79 -8.03 -1.13 -7.13
CA ALA A 79 -8.36 0.12 -6.44
C ALA A 79 -7.45 1.28 -6.90
N LEU A 80 -6.15 1.05 -6.95
CA LEU A 80 -5.21 2.06 -7.42
C LEU A 80 -5.42 2.41 -8.91
N ARG A 81 -5.75 1.43 -9.77
CA ARG A 81 -6.16 1.69 -11.16
C ARG A 81 -7.42 2.57 -11.26
N ALA A 82 -8.37 2.36 -10.35
CA ALA A 82 -9.58 3.18 -10.33
C ALA A 82 -9.27 4.62 -9.93
N LEU A 83 -8.38 4.82 -8.95
CA LEU A 83 -7.98 6.14 -8.46
C LEU A 83 -7.10 6.91 -9.46
N THR A 84 -6.16 6.22 -10.13
CA THR A 84 -5.15 6.88 -10.97
C THR A 84 -5.51 6.92 -12.45
N GLY A 85 -6.41 6.07 -12.91
CA GLY A 85 -6.65 5.85 -14.34
C GLY A 85 -5.53 5.07 -15.06
N GLN A 86 -4.41 4.79 -14.39
CA GLN A 86 -3.23 4.16 -14.97
C GLN A 86 -3.32 2.63 -14.99
N ARG A 87 -2.56 1.99 -15.89
CA ARG A 87 -2.34 0.55 -15.84
C ARG A 87 -1.34 0.23 -14.74
N ILE A 88 -1.71 -0.65 -13.82
CA ILE A 88 -0.87 -1.06 -12.70
C ILE A 88 -0.66 -2.57 -12.77
N ALA A 89 0.58 -3.00 -12.87
CA ALA A 89 0.98 -4.40 -12.77
C ALA A 89 1.44 -4.70 -11.34
N THR A 90 1.24 -5.92 -10.90
CA THR A 90 1.85 -6.43 -9.68
C THR A 90 3.20 -7.05 -10.02
N VAL A 91 4.28 -6.53 -9.44
CA VAL A 91 5.64 -7.02 -9.65
C VAL A 91 6.10 -7.81 -8.43
N ASN A 92 6.55 -9.04 -8.64
CA ASN A 92 7.13 -9.85 -7.57
C ASN A 92 8.59 -9.40 -7.32
N ALA A 93 8.78 -8.62 -6.27
CA ALA A 93 10.07 -8.09 -5.85
C ALA A 93 10.91 -9.09 -5.04
N ARG A 94 10.28 -10.12 -4.45
CA ARG A 94 10.96 -11.02 -3.52
C ARG A 94 12.17 -11.75 -4.10
N PRO A 95 12.12 -12.36 -5.29
CA PRO A 95 13.31 -13.02 -5.86
C PRO A 95 14.35 -12.02 -6.40
N ARG A 96 13.94 -10.77 -6.69
CA ARG A 96 14.78 -9.73 -7.30
C ARG A 96 14.52 -8.37 -6.66
N PRO A 97 14.91 -8.17 -5.38
CA PRO A 97 14.55 -6.97 -4.63
C PRO A 97 15.17 -5.68 -5.20
N VAL A 98 16.30 -5.76 -5.89
CA VAL A 98 16.90 -4.62 -6.62
C VAL A 98 15.97 -4.14 -7.73
N ILE A 99 15.49 -5.05 -8.58
CA ILE A 99 14.54 -4.73 -9.66
C ILE A 99 13.22 -4.22 -9.07
N GLY A 100 12.74 -4.87 -8.01
CA GLY A 100 11.54 -4.40 -7.30
C GLY A 100 11.69 -2.97 -6.78
N TYR A 101 12.85 -2.62 -6.25
CA TYR A 101 13.13 -1.27 -5.79
C TYR A 101 13.20 -0.24 -6.93
N GLU A 102 13.78 -0.60 -8.07
CA GLU A 102 13.81 0.25 -9.27
C GLU A 102 12.38 0.53 -9.78
N VAL A 103 11.57 -0.53 -9.92
CA VAL A 103 10.15 -0.39 -10.31
C VAL A 103 9.37 0.47 -9.32
N LEU A 104 9.62 0.30 -8.01
CA LEU A 104 9.01 1.12 -6.97
C LEU A 104 9.35 2.60 -7.18
N ARG A 105 10.61 2.93 -7.36
CA ARG A 105 11.06 4.32 -7.55
C ARG A 105 10.54 4.95 -8.84
N GLU A 106 10.57 4.21 -9.93
CA GLU A 106 10.04 4.66 -11.22
C GLU A 106 8.53 4.96 -11.12
N SER A 107 7.76 4.04 -10.51
CA SER A 107 6.32 4.23 -10.31
C SER A 107 5.99 5.43 -9.43
N LEU A 108 6.81 5.72 -8.42
CA LEU A 108 6.64 6.87 -7.52
C LEU A 108 6.80 8.24 -8.21
N ALA A 109 7.36 8.29 -9.41
CA ALA A 109 7.41 9.52 -10.20
C ALA A 109 6.01 10.02 -10.59
N THR A 110 5.02 9.12 -10.70
CA THR A 110 3.68 9.45 -11.20
C THR A 110 2.55 9.17 -10.22
N ARG A 111 2.73 8.27 -9.25
CA ARG A 111 1.66 7.85 -8.33
C ARG A 111 2.20 7.29 -7.02
N PRO A 112 1.39 7.22 -5.94
CA PRO A 112 1.74 6.41 -4.79
C PRO A 112 1.70 4.92 -5.15
N VAL A 113 2.49 4.12 -4.45
CA VAL A 113 2.73 2.71 -4.78
C VAL A 113 2.48 1.85 -3.56
N ALA A 114 1.58 0.88 -3.66
CA ALA A 114 1.41 -0.08 -2.58
C ALA A 114 2.56 -1.10 -2.60
N VAL A 115 3.13 -1.34 -1.44
CA VAL A 115 4.21 -2.31 -1.24
C VAL A 115 3.77 -3.38 -0.25
N PHE A 116 3.99 -4.63 -0.62
CA PHE A 116 3.74 -5.77 0.25
C PHE A 116 5.05 -6.20 0.88
N VAL A 117 5.02 -6.33 2.20
CA VAL A 117 6.13 -6.82 2.99
C VAL A 117 5.70 -8.00 3.85
N GLY A 118 6.63 -8.79 4.34
CA GLY A 118 6.26 -9.96 5.13
C GLY A 118 7.46 -10.70 5.72
N SER A 119 7.20 -11.94 6.10
CA SER A 119 8.25 -12.88 6.48
C SER A 119 8.99 -13.39 5.23
N ARG A 120 10.01 -14.21 5.44
CA ARG A 120 10.66 -14.91 4.31
C ARG A 120 9.74 -15.88 3.57
N TRP A 121 8.59 -16.24 4.14
CA TRP A 121 7.68 -17.25 3.61
C TRP A 121 6.41 -16.69 2.98
N LEU A 122 5.85 -15.63 3.58
CA LEU A 122 4.55 -15.10 3.20
C LEU A 122 4.52 -13.57 3.31
N PRO A 123 3.83 -12.88 2.38
CA PRO A 123 3.46 -11.47 2.55
C PRO A 123 2.48 -11.36 3.72
N ARG A 124 2.63 -10.34 4.55
CA ARG A 124 1.86 -10.17 5.79
C ARG A 124 1.32 -8.77 5.99
N HIS A 125 1.90 -7.79 5.34
CA HIS A 125 1.57 -6.40 5.56
C HIS A 125 1.62 -5.61 4.26
N VAL A 126 0.76 -4.60 4.15
CA VAL A 126 0.70 -3.66 3.04
C VAL A 126 0.95 -2.27 3.57
N ALA A 127 1.84 -1.54 2.93
CA ALA A 127 2.13 -0.14 3.20
C ALA A 127 2.07 0.67 1.91
N LEU A 128 1.99 1.99 2.01
CA LEU A 128 1.91 2.87 0.85
C LEU A 128 3.17 3.71 0.73
N ALA A 129 3.99 3.44 -0.28
CA ALA A 129 5.08 4.32 -0.66
C ALA A 129 4.51 5.60 -1.29
N VAL A 130 4.98 6.76 -0.78
CA VAL A 130 4.42 8.07 -1.09
C VAL A 130 5.31 8.86 -2.04
N ARG A 131 6.61 8.85 -1.79
CA ARG A 131 7.61 9.52 -2.65
C ARG A 131 9.01 8.96 -2.48
N ALA A 132 9.82 9.14 -3.51
CA ALA A 132 11.25 8.92 -3.43
C ALA A 132 11.97 10.20 -2.93
N VAL A 133 12.95 10.02 -2.06
CA VAL A 133 13.81 11.08 -1.52
C VAL A 133 15.24 10.57 -1.55
N ASP A 134 16.07 11.16 -2.37
CA ASP A 134 17.43 10.67 -2.61
C ASP A 134 17.48 9.16 -2.88
N ASP A 135 18.25 8.38 -2.14
CA ASP A 135 18.30 6.92 -2.20
C ASP A 135 17.33 6.23 -1.22
N ALA A 136 16.28 6.93 -0.81
CA ALA A 136 15.27 6.40 0.11
C ALA A 136 13.85 6.57 -0.44
N VAL A 137 12.91 5.92 0.23
CA VAL A 137 11.47 6.02 -0.04
C VAL A 137 10.74 6.36 1.25
N GLU A 138 9.90 7.38 1.22
CA GLU A 138 8.93 7.65 2.28
C GLU A 138 7.71 6.74 2.11
N VAL A 139 7.34 6.09 3.19
CA VAL A 139 6.28 5.07 3.21
C VAL A 139 5.34 5.33 4.38
N PHE A 140 4.06 5.40 4.10
CA PHE A 140 3.03 5.34 5.13
C PHE A 140 2.88 3.89 5.60
N ASP A 141 3.13 3.66 6.88
CA ASP A 141 2.88 2.39 7.56
C ASP A 141 1.53 2.43 8.29
N PRO A 142 0.51 1.73 7.81
CA PRO A 142 -0.80 1.71 8.46
C PRO A 142 -0.79 1.13 9.88
N ALA A 143 0.12 0.22 10.19
CA ALA A 143 0.22 -0.37 11.52
C ALA A 143 0.71 0.65 12.56
N ALA A 144 1.66 1.49 12.17
CA ALA A 144 2.17 2.56 13.02
C ALA A 144 1.29 3.82 12.95
N GLY A 145 0.56 4.04 11.85
CA GLY A 145 -0.12 5.30 11.56
C GLY A 145 0.88 6.44 11.34
N ALA A 146 1.99 6.16 10.68
CA ALA A 146 3.10 7.10 10.49
C ALA A 146 3.75 6.97 9.11
N VAL A 147 4.39 8.05 8.66
CA VAL A 147 5.27 8.01 7.49
C VAL A 147 6.70 7.80 7.95
N VAL A 148 7.35 6.79 7.40
CA VAL A 148 8.74 6.42 7.70
C VAL A 148 9.60 6.49 6.45
N THR A 149 10.88 6.80 6.59
CA THR A 149 11.85 6.84 5.47
C THR A 149 12.72 5.59 5.50
N ILE A 150 12.79 4.89 4.36
CA ILE A 150 13.51 3.61 4.23
C ILE A 150 14.51 3.70 3.09
N GLY A 151 15.79 3.57 3.42
CA GLY A 151 16.89 3.60 2.45
C GLY A 151 16.94 2.37 1.54
N LYS A 152 17.52 2.53 0.34
CA LYS A 152 17.67 1.50 -0.69
C LYS A 152 18.22 0.17 -0.15
N ALA A 153 19.27 0.23 0.66
CA ALA A 153 19.93 -0.99 1.19
C ALA A 153 18.97 -1.88 1.98
N ARG A 154 18.00 -1.30 2.71
CA ARG A 154 16.99 -2.04 3.47
C ARG A 154 15.98 -2.75 2.56
N TRP A 155 15.60 -2.11 1.45
CA TRP A 155 14.72 -2.73 0.44
C TRP A 155 15.40 -3.89 -0.25
N THR A 156 16.60 -3.68 -0.75
CA THR A 156 17.36 -4.66 -1.54
C THR A 156 17.92 -5.80 -0.70
N GLY A 157 18.13 -5.57 0.60
CA GLY A 157 18.63 -6.56 1.56
C GLY A 157 17.54 -7.31 2.34
N HIS A 158 16.24 -7.13 2.01
CA HIS A 158 15.14 -7.71 2.78
C HIS A 158 15.19 -7.36 4.28
N GLN A 159 15.46 -6.10 4.59
CA GLN A 159 15.51 -5.55 5.94
C GLN A 159 14.58 -4.34 6.09
N VAL A 160 13.43 -4.36 5.40
CA VAL A 160 12.53 -3.21 5.26
C VAL A 160 12.06 -2.69 6.62
N GLY A 161 11.56 -3.55 7.50
CA GLY A 161 11.19 -3.21 8.88
C GLY A 161 9.88 -2.41 9.01
N ILE A 162 8.96 -2.52 8.06
CA ILE A 162 7.63 -1.92 8.12
C ILE A 162 6.67 -2.88 8.80
N GLY A 163 5.90 -2.41 9.79
CA GLY A 163 4.98 -3.24 10.55
C GLY A 163 5.66 -4.44 11.23
N GLY A 164 6.98 -4.36 11.47
CA GLY A 164 7.79 -5.45 11.99
C GLY A 164 8.22 -6.50 10.95
N TRP A 165 7.92 -6.30 9.67
CA TRP A 165 8.23 -7.25 8.60
C TRP A 165 9.47 -6.84 7.81
N SER A 166 10.30 -7.81 7.44
CA SER A 166 11.61 -7.57 6.81
C SER A 166 11.62 -7.76 5.30
N HIS A 167 10.89 -8.74 4.76
CA HIS A 167 11.03 -9.12 3.35
C HIS A 167 10.13 -8.31 2.43
N PHE A 168 10.71 -7.79 1.37
CA PHE A 168 10.05 -7.09 0.28
C PHE A 168 9.42 -8.11 -0.69
N TRP A 169 8.09 -8.08 -0.86
CA TRP A 169 7.34 -9.10 -1.62
C TRP A 169 6.82 -8.60 -2.96
N PHE A 170 5.97 -7.57 -2.95
CA PHE A 170 5.34 -7.07 -4.17
C PHE A 170 5.36 -5.55 -4.22
N VAL A 171 5.41 -5.04 -5.47
CA VAL A 171 5.15 -3.65 -5.86
C VAL A 171 3.87 -3.62 -6.67
N VAL A 172 2.94 -2.74 -6.32
CA VAL A 172 1.62 -2.59 -6.94
C VAL A 172 1.34 -1.16 -7.33
#